data_234690a6990749507f93f750adcec090
#
_entry.id   234690a6990749507f93f750adcec090
#
_cell.length_a   1.000
_cell.length_b   1.000
_cell.length_c   1.000
_cell.angle_alpha   90.00
_cell.angle_beta   90.00
_cell.angle_gamma   90.00
#
_symmetry.space_group_name_H-M   'P 1'
#
loop_
_entity.id
_entity.type
_entity.pdbx_description
1 polymer ?
#
loop_
_entity_poly.entity_id
_entity_poly.type
_entity_poly.pdbx_seq_one_letter_code
_entity_poly.pdbx_strand_id
1 'polypeptide(L)'
;MDISRGNFGSKIGIILATAGSAVGLGNVWRFPYMTGQNGGAAFIILYFACILLLGIPGMISEFIIGRHAQSNAFSAYGKMGGRWWRYVGILGILTSTIILGFYAVVAGWCLQYLFASIAGQLSGDANYVQNYFQTFSSDPVKPCLWGIAFVLLTHLVIVHGVRRGIERASKILMPLLLILLIVIVVSSCMLPGAIEGVRFLLYPDFSKVTHSVLLEALGQAFFSLSLGTACLSTYASYFSRDTNLVRSAGQIAILDTIIAILAGLMIFPAAFSVGVNPDSGPSLIFITLPNVFQQAFAQMPVVGYVIGILFYALLVFAALTSTISMHEIGTAFFHEEMKLSRRKAASILTVVCSIIAVFCSLSIGAVPGIRLFDMSLMDFCDFLTAQIMLPAGAFLTSIMMGWLVSRDAIRDEFTNGGTVNRSLFRIWFVCVRYVVPLCILLILLHQSGII
;
A
#
# COMPACT_ATOMS: atom_id res chain seq x y z
N MET A 1 20.49 -18.32 22.76
CA MET A 1 19.28 -18.91 22.19
C MET A 1 19.28 -18.62 20.70
N ASP A 2 19.43 -19.63 19.88
CA ASP A 2 19.26 -19.49 18.43
C ASP A 2 17.79 -19.11 18.18
N ILE A 3 17.57 -17.88 17.75
CA ILE A 3 16.24 -17.40 17.38
C ILE A 3 15.93 -18.01 16.04
N SER A 4 15.24 -19.17 16.01
CA SER A 4 14.84 -19.79 14.75
C SER A 4 13.92 -18.82 13.99
N ARG A 5 14.43 -18.31 12.88
CA ARG A 5 13.68 -17.40 12.02
C ARG A 5 12.55 -18.17 11.31
N GLY A 6 11.34 -17.64 11.37
CA GLY A 6 10.22 -18.23 10.64
C GLY A 6 10.39 -18.06 9.13
N ASN A 7 10.01 -19.06 8.35
CA ASN A 7 9.98 -19.02 6.89
C ASN A 7 8.54 -19.20 6.40
N PHE A 8 8.23 -18.70 5.21
CA PHE A 8 6.99 -19.02 4.52
C PHE A 8 6.92 -20.52 4.20
N GLY A 9 5.75 -21.11 4.38
CA GLY A 9 5.54 -22.54 4.18
C GLY A 9 5.25 -22.93 2.73
N SER A 10 4.92 -21.98 1.84
CA SER A 10 4.54 -22.27 0.46
C SER A 10 4.81 -21.10 -0.48
N LYS A 11 5.05 -21.41 -1.78
CA LYS A 11 5.24 -20.42 -2.85
C LYS A 11 4.01 -19.50 -3.01
N ILE A 12 2.81 -20.05 -2.91
CA ILE A 12 1.56 -19.26 -2.94
C ILE A 12 1.49 -18.33 -1.73
N GLY A 13 1.89 -18.79 -0.55
CA GLY A 13 1.94 -17.96 0.66
C GLY A 13 2.90 -16.78 0.51
N ILE A 14 4.06 -16.98 -0.09
CA ILE A 14 5.02 -15.92 -0.44
C ILE A 14 4.34 -14.85 -1.32
N ILE A 15 3.73 -15.27 -2.43
CA ILE A 15 3.12 -14.37 -3.40
C ILE A 15 1.96 -13.61 -2.75
N LEU A 16 1.04 -14.29 -2.08
CA LEU A 16 -0.14 -13.66 -1.48
C LEU A 16 0.22 -12.73 -0.31
N ALA A 17 1.21 -13.09 0.52
CA ALA A 17 1.66 -12.23 1.61
C ALA A 17 2.37 -10.99 1.07
N THR A 18 3.25 -11.15 0.08
CA THR A 18 3.99 -10.02 -0.50
C THR A 18 3.08 -9.16 -1.39
N ALA A 19 2.16 -9.76 -2.16
CA ALA A 19 1.15 -8.99 -2.88
C ALA A 19 0.20 -8.25 -1.92
N GLY A 20 -0.18 -8.87 -0.80
CA GLY A 20 -1.00 -8.22 0.23
C GLY A 20 -0.30 -7.04 0.92
N SER A 21 1.04 -6.94 0.86
CA SER A 21 1.75 -5.75 1.31
C SER A 21 1.67 -4.59 0.31
N ALA A 22 1.56 -4.90 -0.98
CA ALA A 22 1.39 -3.91 -2.04
C ALA A 22 -0.10 -3.51 -2.17
N VAL A 23 -1.00 -4.51 -2.19
CA VAL A 23 -2.44 -4.30 -2.30
C VAL A 23 -3.02 -3.77 -0.99
N GLY A 24 -3.44 -2.53 -1.00
CA GLY A 24 -4.00 -1.84 0.17
C GLY A 24 -5.03 -0.78 -0.22
N LEU A 25 -5.28 0.16 0.68
CA LEU A 25 -6.11 1.33 0.39
C LEU A 25 -5.55 2.17 -0.76
N GLY A 26 -4.24 2.08 -1.03
CA GLY A 26 -3.60 2.71 -2.16
C GLY A 26 -4.19 2.31 -3.50
N ASN A 27 -4.51 1.03 -3.70
CA ASN A 27 -5.13 0.51 -4.92
C ASN A 27 -6.62 0.83 -5.00
N VAL A 28 -7.33 0.77 -3.87
CA VAL A 28 -8.79 0.91 -3.85
C VAL A 28 -9.23 2.37 -3.76
N TRP A 29 -8.38 3.25 -3.25
CA TRP A 29 -8.69 4.65 -3.06
C TRP A 29 -7.77 5.58 -3.86
N ARG A 30 -6.43 5.57 -3.58
CA ARG A 30 -5.51 6.53 -4.16
C ARG A 30 -5.40 6.37 -5.69
N PHE A 31 -5.32 5.14 -6.18
CA PHE A 31 -5.20 4.87 -7.61
C PHE A 31 -6.42 5.35 -8.41
N PRO A 32 -7.69 5.05 -8.02
CA PRO A 32 -8.85 5.63 -8.71
C PRO A 32 -8.88 7.15 -8.65
N TYR A 33 -8.58 7.75 -7.49
CA TYR A 33 -8.50 9.20 -7.35
C TYR A 33 -7.47 9.81 -8.32
N MET A 34 -6.23 9.31 -8.32
CA MET A 34 -5.18 9.76 -9.23
C MET A 34 -5.57 9.55 -10.70
N THR A 35 -6.20 8.41 -11.02
CA THR A 35 -6.70 8.12 -12.37
C THR A 35 -7.79 9.11 -12.78
N GLY A 36 -8.69 9.46 -11.88
CA GLY A 36 -9.75 10.45 -12.11
C GLY A 36 -9.20 11.83 -12.45
N GLN A 37 -8.23 12.31 -11.69
CA GLN A 37 -7.59 13.61 -11.90
C GLN A 37 -6.70 13.67 -13.15
N ASN A 38 -6.10 12.56 -13.55
CA ASN A 38 -5.02 12.52 -14.54
C ASN A 38 -5.46 11.95 -15.91
N GLY A 39 -6.74 11.99 -16.24
CA GLY A 39 -7.22 11.67 -17.60
C GLY A 39 -7.47 10.18 -17.86
N GLY A 40 -7.74 9.38 -16.83
CA GLY A 40 -8.25 8.02 -16.98
C GLY A 40 -7.24 7.04 -17.58
N ALA A 41 -7.62 6.39 -18.69
CA ALA A 41 -6.84 5.33 -19.34
C ALA A 41 -5.39 5.74 -19.72
N ALA A 42 -5.17 7.00 -20.10
CA ALA A 42 -3.83 7.47 -20.45
C ALA A 42 -2.88 7.44 -19.23
N PHE A 43 -3.37 7.86 -18.06
CA PHE A 43 -2.63 7.72 -16.81
C PHE A 43 -2.31 6.26 -16.47
N ILE A 44 -3.27 5.34 -16.68
CA ILE A 44 -3.07 3.91 -16.42
C ILE A 44 -1.95 3.33 -17.29
N ILE A 45 -1.87 3.72 -18.56
CA ILE A 45 -0.79 3.28 -19.46
C ILE A 45 0.56 3.78 -18.97
N LEU A 46 0.66 5.06 -18.55
CA LEU A 46 1.89 5.62 -17.99
C LEU A 46 2.26 4.93 -16.68
N TYR A 47 1.30 4.73 -15.79
CA TYR A 47 1.49 4.00 -14.54
C TYR A 47 2.02 2.58 -14.79
N PHE A 48 1.44 1.84 -15.74
CA PHE A 48 1.93 0.52 -16.11
C PHE A 48 3.36 0.53 -16.64
N ALA A 49 3.72 1.51 -17.48
CA ALA A 49 5.08 1.71 -17.94
C ALA A 49 6.05 1.98 -16.77
N CYS A 50 5.62 2.79 -15.78
CA CYS A 50 6.40 3.08 -14.57
C CYS A 50 6.59 1.83 -13.70
N ILE A 51 5.57 0.97 -13.56
CA ILE A 51 5.71 -0.33 -12.87
C ILE A 51 6.78 -1.20 -13.52
N LEU A 52 6.79 -1.27 -14.86
CA LEU A 52 7.78 -2.08 -15.58
C LEU A 52 9.20 -1.52 -15.44
N LEU A 53 9.35 -0.20 -15.53
CA LEU A 53 10.66 0.46 -15.56
C LEU A 53 11.27 0.70 -14.17
N LEU A 54 10.44 0.96 -13.17
CA LEU A 54 10.86 1.27 -11.80
C LEU A 54 10.41 0.24 -10.80
N GLY A 55 9.13 -0.12 -10.86
CA GLY A 55 8.49 -0.99 -9.88
C GLY A 55 9.16 -2.34 -9.78
N ILE A 56 9.16 -3.10 -10.87
CA ILE A 56 9.76 -4.45 -10.91
C ILE A 56 11.27 -4.41 -10.61
N PRO A 57 12.09 -3.52 -11.19
CA PRO A 57 13.50 -3.42 -10.82
C PRO A 57 13.73 -3.08 -9.35
N GLY A 58 12.95 -2.16 -8.78
CA GLY A 58 13.02 -1.81 -7.36
C GLY A 58 12.67 -2.98 -6.45
N MET A 59 11.55 -3.68 -6.74
CA MET A 59 11.12 -4.88 -6.00
C MET A 59 12.20 -5.97 -5.99
N ILE A 60 12.79 -6.27 -7.15
CA ILE A 60 13.85 -7.28 -7.26
C ILE A 60 15.07 -6.85 -6.43
N SER A 61 15.40 -5.55 -6.39
CA SER A 61 16.50 -5.03 -5.58
C SER A 61 16.28 -5.30 -4.09
N GLU A 62 15.10 -4.96 -3.57
CA GLU A 62 14.76 -5.25 -2.17
C GLU A 62 14.67 -6.76 -1.89
N PHE A 63 14.16 -7.56 -2.83
CA PHE A 63 14.14 -9.03 -2.69
C PHE A 63 15.54 -9.62 -2.60
N ILE A 64 16.48 -9.15 -3.40
CA ILE A 64 17.88 -9.59 -3.34
C ILE A 64 18.46 -9.27 -1.97
N ILE A 65 18.27 -8.04 -1.47
CA ILE A 65 18.77 -7.62 -0.15
C ILE A 65 18.22 -8.54 0.94
N GLY A 66 16.91 -8.73 0.98
CA GLY A 66 16.25 -9.52 2.01
C GLY A 66 16.64 -10.98 1.99
N ARG A 67 16.56 -11.63 0.80
CA ARG A 67 16.84 -13.06 0.65
C ARG A 67 18.31 -13.40 0.90
N HIS A 68 19.22 -12.56 0.42
CA HIS A 68 20.65 -12.75 0.64
C HIS A 68 21.01 -12.64 2.12
N ALA A 69 20.51 -11.61 2.78
CA ALA A 69 20.87 -11.31 4.16
C ALA A 69 20.15 -12.18 5.19
N GLN A 70 18.95 -12.66 4.90
CA GLN A 70 18.07 -13.41 5.81
C GLN A 70 18.02 -12.79 7.23
N SER A 71 17.82 -11.48 7.29
CA SER A 71 17.78 -10.70 8.53
C SER A 71 16.79 -9.54 8.39
N ASN A 72 16.43 -8.88 9.50
CA ASN A 72 15.64 -7.68 9.45
C ASN A 72 16.31 -6.60 8.59
N ALA A 73 15.57 -5.56 8.21
CA ALA A 73 16.05 -4.55 7.28
C ALA A 73 17.33 -3.84 7.72
N PHE A 74 17.47 -3.50 9.01
CA PHE A 74 18.69 -2.87 9.55
C PHE A 74 19.94 -3.72 9.27
N SER A 75 19.91 -4.96 9.69
CA SER A 75 21.01 -5.90 9.49
C SER A 75 21.18 -6.27 8.01
N ALA A 76 20.09 -6.39 7.23
CA ALA A 76 20.14 -6.77 5.83
C ALA A 76 20.89 -5.74 4.98
N TYR A 77 20.54 -4.46 5.09
CA TYR A 77 21.24 -3.39 4.40
C TYR A 77 22.70 -3.26 4.85
N GLY A 78 22.97 -3.47 6.14
CA GLY A 78 24.34 -3.48 6.67
C GLY A 78 25.20 -4.62 6.13
N LYS A 79 24.63 -5.81 5.94
CA LYS A 79 25.35 -6.98 5.38
C LYS A 79 25.65 -6.80 3.88
N MET A 80 24.74 -6.17 3.15
CA MET A 80 24.88 -5.97 1.70
C MET A 80 25.78 -4.79 1.34
N GLY A 81 25.56 -3.63 1.95
CA GLY A 81 26.22 -2.37 1.59
C GLY A 81 27.33 -1.92 2.55
N GLY A 82 27.50 -2.60 3.70
CA GLY A 82 28.46 -2.23 4.75
C GLY A 82 27.82 -1.39 5.87
N ARG A 83 28.67 -1.08 6.90
CA ARG A 83 28.22 -0.54 8.20
C ARG A 83 27.29 0.68 8.09
N TRP A 84 27.53 1.61 7.18
CA TRP A 84 26.75 2.84 7.05
C TRP A 84 25.39 2.62 6.40
N TRP A 85 25.25 1.62 5.56
CA TRP A 85 23.98 1.33 4.85
C TRP A 85 22.89 0.76 5.75
N ARG A 86 23.22 0.32 6.97
CA ARG A 86 22.21 -0.05 7.98
C ARG A 86 21.22 1.07 8.28
N TYR A 87 21.63 2.35 8.11
CA TYR A 87 20.76 3.49 8.34
C TYR A 87 19.68 3.64 7.27
N VAL A 88 19.90 3.11 6.06
CA VAL A 88 18.83 3.00 5.04
C VAL A 88 17.78 1.99 5.50
N GLY A 89 18.18 0.89 6.11
CA GLY A 89 17.25 -0.05 6.76
C GLY A 89 16.46 0.60 7.91
N ILE A 90 17.10 1.44 8.74
CA ILE A 90 16.40 2.23 9.77
C ILE A 90 15.43 3.23 9.15
N LEU A 91 15.80 3.92 8.08
CA LEU A 91 14.91 4.82 7.36
C LEU A 91 13.63 4.08 6.93
N GLY A 92 13.75 2.89 6.33
CA GLY A 92 12.59 2.07 5.93
C GLY A 92 11.73 1.62 7.13
N ILE A 93 12.36 1.23 8.26
CA ILE A 93 11.65 0.84 9.49
C ILE A 93 10.86 2.02 10.06
N LEU A 94 11.48 3.21 10.14
CA LEU A 94 10.83 4.43 10.62
C LEU A 94 9.69 4.84 9.69
N THR A 95 9.94 4.84 8.38
CA THR A 95 8.91 5.12 7.37
C THR A 95 7.69 4.22 7.57
N SER A 96 7.88 2.91 7.64
CA SER A 96 6.79 1.95 7.84
C SER A 96 6.07 2.13 9.16
N THR A 97 6.79 2.50 10.23
CA THR A 97 6.19 2.74 11.56
C THR A 97 5.31 3.98 11.55
N ILE A 98 5.77 5.07 10.94
CA ILE A 98 5.01 6.31 10.82
C ILE A 98 3.78 6.09 9.93
N ILE A 99 3.96 5.41 8.76
CA ILE A 99 2.85 5.08 7.89
C ILE A 99 1.82 4.24 8.65
N LEU A 100 2.21 3.18 9.34
CA LEU A 100 1.29 2.34 10.10
C LEU A 100 0.50 3.17 11.12
N GLY A 101 1.13 4.14 11.77
CA GLY A 101 0.49 5.02 12.75
C GLY A 101 -0.65 5.83 12.17
N PHE A 102 -0.42 6.63 11.12
CA PHE A 102 -1.49 7.43 10.53
C PHE A 102 -2.45 6.60 9.66
N TYR A 103 -1.96 5.56 9.00
CA TYR A 103 -2.80 4.64 8.23
C TYR A 103 -3.83 3.90 9.10
N ALA A 104 -3.47 3.60 10.36
CA ALA A 104 -4.39 2.99 11.31
C ALA A 104 -5.61 3.87 11.62
N VAL A 105 -5.52 5.19 11.49
CA VAL A 105 -6.66 6.10 11.62
C VAL A 105 -7.68 5.84 10.52
N VAL A 106 -7.23 5.86 9.25
CA VAL A 106 -8.10 5.61 8.09
C VAL A 106 -8.62 4.18 8.09
N ALA A 107 -7.80 3.21 8.45
CA ALA A 107 -8.20 1.81 8.59
C ALA A 107 -9.25 1.62 9.69
N GLY A 108 -9.13 2.36 10.79
CA GLY A 108 -10.13 2.43 11.85
C GLY A 108 -11.46 3.03 11.35
N TRP A 109 -11.40 4.07 10.50
CA TRP A 109 -12.60 4.61 9.86
C TRP A 109 -13.28 3.58 8.95
N CYS A 110 -12.50 2.81 8.18
CA CYS A 110 -13.07 1.71 7.37
C CYS A 110 -13.78 0.67 8.24
N LEU A 111 -13.19 0.33 9.40
CA LEU A 111 -13.79 -0.61 10.35
C LEU A 111 -15.09 -0.04 10.95
N GLN A 112 -15.11 1.22 11.38
CA GLN A 112 -16.31 1.90 11.84
C GLN A 112 -17.41 1.92 10.77
N TYR A 113 -17.05 2.25 9.54
CA TYR A 113 -18.00 2.31 8.42
C TYR A 113 -18.55 0.94 8.04
N LEU A 114 -17.78 -0.13 8.21
CA LEU A 114 -18.29 -1.49 8.08
C LEU A 114 -19.41 -1.76 9.10
N PHE A 115 -19.19 -1.43 10.38
CA PHE A 115 -20.21 -1.59 11.41
C PHE A 115 -21.40 -0.67 11.18
N ALA A 116 -21.18 0.57 10.77
CA ALA A 116 -22.24 1.52 10.45
C ALA A 116 -23.10 1.05 9.25
N SER A 117 -22.45 0.45 8.23
CA SER A 117 -23.15 -0.16 7.10
C SER A 117 -24.03 -1.33 7.53
N ILE A 118 -23.50 -2.25 8.34
CA ILE A 118 -24.26 -3.38 8.89
C ILE A 118 -25.44 -2.90 9.75
N ALA A 119 -25.27 -1.81 10.49
CA ALA A 119 -26.32 -1.20 11.31
C ALA A 119 -27.30 -0.33 10.52
N GLY A 120 -27.12 -0.15 9.19
CA GLY A 120 -27.97 0.69 8.35
C GLY A 120 -27.83 2.22 8.61
N GLN A 121 -26.77 2.64 9.32
CA GLN A 121 -26.57 4.04 9.71
C GLN A 121 -26.07 4.94 8.57
N LEU A 122 -25.67 4.39 7.45
CA LEU A 122 -25.20 5.15 6.28
C LEU A 122 -26.32 5.40 5.25
N SER A 123 -27.56 5.05 5.57
CA SER A 123 -28.73 5.26 4.71
C SER A 123 -29.29 6.66 4.94
N GLY A 124 -29.02 7.59 4.01
CA GLY A 124 -29.49 8.98 4.10
C GLY A 124 -29.13 9.75 2.83
N ASP A 125 -29.47 11.04 2.78
CA ASP A 125 -29.07 11.92 1.69
C ASP A 125 -27.57 12.30 1.77
N ALA A 126 -27.07 13.00 0.75
CA ALA A 126 -25.66 13.41 0.68
C ALA A 126 -25.24 14.26 1.89
N ASN A 127 -26.13 15.14 2.37
CA ASN A 127 -25.87 15.99 3.52
C ASN A 127 -25.76 15.15 4.80
N TYR A 128 -26.61 14.15 4.96
CA TYR A 128 -26.57 13.25 6.11
C TYR A 128 -25.24 12.47 6.17
N VAL A 129 -24.80 11.88 5.04
CA VAL A 129 -23.55 11.13 4.99
C VAL A 129 -22.33 12.03 5.23
N GLN A 130 -22.35 13.26 4.70
CA GLN A 130 -21.31 14.25 4.96
C GLN A 130 -21.26 14.64 6.44
N ASN A 131 -22.40 14.95 7.04
CA ASN A 131 -22.50 15.28 8.46
C ASN A 131 -22.08 14.11 9.36
N TYR A 132 -22.45 12.87 8.97
CA TYR A 132 -22.03 11.66 9.68
C TYR A 132 -20.51 11.55 9.71
N PHE A 133 -19.84 11.74 8.57
CA PHE A 133 -18.37 11.71 8.48
C PHE A 133 -17.73 12.83 9.31
N GLN A 134 -18.21 14.06 9.18
CA GLN A 134 -17.68 15.20 9.93
C GLN A 134 -17.84 15.01 11.44
N THR A 135 -19.01 14.59 11.89
CA THR A 135 -19.27 14.33 13.31
C THR A 135 -18.39 13.19 13.84
N PHE A 136 -18.23 12.12 13.07
CA PHE A 136 -17.38 11.01 13.46
C PHE A 136 -15.90 11.40 13.47
N SER A 137 -15.38 12.01 12.41
CA SER A 137 -13.94 12.34 12.28
C SER A 137 -13.48 13.42 13.27
N SER A 138 -14.40 14.28 13.72
CA SER A 138 -14.13 15.33 14.72
C SER A 138 -14.31 14.87 16.17
N ASP A 139 -14.86 13.68 16.40
CA ASP A 139 -15.01 13.13 17.75
C ASP A 139 -13.63 12.79 18.34
N PRO A 140 -13.31 13.26 19.56
CA PRO A 140 -11.98 13.05 20.15
C PRO A 140 -11.71 11.60 20.55
N VAL A 141 -12.73 10.77 20.70
CA VAL A 141 -12.62 9.41 21.28
C VAL A 141 -12.86 8.32 20.25
N LYS A 142 -13.96 8.42 19.49
CA LYS A 142 -14.40 7.34 18.61
C LYS A 142 -13.37 6.96 17.54
N PRO A 143 -12.80 7.90 16.73
CA PRO A 143 -11.81 7.56 15.72
C PRO A 143 -10.53 6.97 16.34
N CYS A 144 -10.12 7.48 17.53
CA CYS A 144 -8.97 6.95 18.25
C CYS A 144 -9.19 5.49 18.66
N LEU A 145 -10.37 5.16 19.22
CA LEU A 145 -10.69 3.79 19.62
C LEU A 145 -10.72 2.84 18.43
N TRP A 146 -11.31 3.25 17.31
CA TRP A 146 -11.34 2.42 16.09
C TRP A 146 -9.95 2.24 15.48
N GLY A 147 -9.11 3.27 15.49
CA GLY A 147 -7.71 3.18 15.07
C GLY A 147 -6.92 2.19 15.93
N ILE A 148 -7.02 2.31 17.26
CA ILE A 148 -6.39 1.36 18.21
C ILE A 148 -6.93 -0.06 17.99
N ALA A 149 -8.24 -0.23 17.82
CA ALA A 149 -8.85 -1.54 17.54
C ALA A 149 -8.26 -2.17 16.27
N PHE A 150 -8.04 -1.36 15.22
CA PHE A 150 -7.42 -1.84 13.99
C PHE A 150 -5.95 -2.28 14.18
N VAL A 151 -5.16 -1.49 14.92
CA VAL A 151 -3.77 -1.88 15.27
C VAL A 151 -3.77 -3.17 16.10
N LEU A 152 -4.72 -3.35 17.01
CA LEU A 152 -4.87 -4.58 17.80
C LEU A 152 -5.24 -5.79 16.93
N LEU A 153 -6.12 -5.63 15.93
CA LEU A 153 -6.40 -6.69 14.95
C LEU A 153 -5.13 -7.10 14.20
N THR A 154 -4.33 -6.13 13.77
CA THR A 154 -3.03 -6.38 13.14
C THR A 154 -2.08 -7.12 14.09
N HIS A 155 -1.99 -6.66 15.34
CA HIS A 155 -1.18 -7.30 16.40
C HIS A 155 -1.52 -8.77 16.59
N LEU A 156 -2.81 -9.12 16.63
CA LEU A 156 -3.26 -10.51 16.79
C LEU A 156 -2.71 -11.42 15.69
N VAL A 157 -2.59 -10.93 14.46
CA VAL A 157 -1.99 -11.70 13.35
C VAL A 157 -0.47 -11.83 13.55
N ILE A 158 0.20 -10.75 13.89
CA ILE A 158 1.67 -10.67 13.98
C ILE A 158 2.23 -11.58 15.09
N VAL A 159 1.59 -11.64 16.25
CA VAL A 159 2.08 -12.45 17.38
C VAL A 159 2.12 -13.95 17.08
N HIS A 160 1.32 -14.43 16.11
CA HIS A 160 1.31 -15.82 15.68
C HIS A 160 2.47 -16.20 14.73
N GLY A 161 3.28 -15.21 14.31
CA GLY A 161 4.47 -15.41 13.50
C GLY A 161 4.22 -15.44 12.00
N VAL A 162 5.28 -15.68 11.22
CA VAL A 162 5.24 -15.58 9.76
C VAL A 162 4.30 -16.61 9.15
N ARG A 163 4.51 -17.90 9.43
CA ARG A 163 3.76 -19.00 8.80
C ARG A 163 2.31 -19.11 9.30
N ARG A 164 2.10 -19.07 10.63
CA ARG A 164 0.77 -19.26 11.24
C ARG A 164 -0.06 -17.97 11.31
N GLY A 165 0.59 -16.83 11.33
CA GLY A 165 -0.05 -15.51 11.33
C GLY A 165 -0.12 -14.93 9.93
N ILE A 166 0.97 -14.34 9.44
CA ILE A 166 1.02 -13.55 8.20
C ILE A 166 0.58 -14.38 6.98
N GLU A 167 1.23 -15.53 6.74
CA GLU A 167 0.93 -16.38 5.57
C GLU A 167 -0.52 -16.88 5.58
N ARG A 168 -0.99 -17.33 6.74
CA ARG A 168 -2.38 -17.85 6.87
C ARG A 168 -3.41 -16.73 6.67
N ALA A 169 -3.18 -15.57 7.26
CA ALA A 169 -4.04 -14.40 7.07
C ALA A 169 -4.09 -13.99 5.60
N SER A 170 -2.94 -13.85 4.93
CA SER A 170 -2.87 -13.46 3.52
C SER A 170 -3.52 -14.48 2.59
N LYS A 171 -3.40 -15.79 2.87
CA LYS A 171 -4.08 -16.84 2.09
C LYS A 171 -5.61 -16.80 2.18
N ILE A 172 -6.17 -16.21 3.23
CA ILE A 172 -7.61 -16.03 3.41
C ILE A 172 -8.05 -14.66 2.88
N LEU A 173 -7.37 -13.60 3.33
CA LEU A 173 -7.78 -12.23 3.04
C LEU A 173 -7.64 -11.86 1.56
N MET A 174 -6.56 -12.26 0.88
CA MET A 174 -6.34 -11.88 -0.51
C MET A 174 -7.36 -12.48 -1.49
N PRO A 175 -7.65 -13.80 -1.47
CA PRO A 175 -8.71 -14.34 -2.32
C PRO A 175 -10.10 -13.77 -1.98
N LEU A 176 -10.38 -13.55 -0.70
CA LEU A 176 -11.66 -12.99 -0.27
C LEU A 176 -11.80 -11.54 -0.76
N LEU A 177 -10.74 -10.72 -0.63
CA LEU A 177 -10.68 -9.37 -1.19
C LEU A 177 -10.98 -9.38 -2.70
N LEU A 178 -10.34 -10.28 -3.45
CA LEU A 178 -10.53 -10.37 -4.90
C LEU A 178 -11.97 -10.77 -5.25
N ILE A 179 -12.57 -11.72 -4.52
CA ILE A 179 -13.97 -12.13 -4.73
C ILE A 179 -14.91 -10.95 -4.46
N LEU A 180 -14.75 -10.24 -3.33
CA LEU A 180 -15.55 -9.07 -3.00
C LEU A 180 -15.42 -7.99 -4.08
N LEU A 181 -14.20 -7.71 -4.51
CA LEU A 181 -13.92 -6.74 -5.54
C LEU A 181 -14.63 -7.09 -6.86
N ILE A 182 -14.55 -8.34 -7.30
CA ILE A 182 -15.23 -8.80 -8.53
C ILE A 182 -16.76 -8.66 -8.40
N VAL A 183 -17.35 -9.03 -7.26
CA VAL A 183 -18.80 -8.89 -7.03
C VAL A 183 -19.24 -7.44 -7.16
N ILE A 184 -18.50 -6.51 -6.55
CA ILE A 184 -18.84 -5.08 -6.59
C ILE A 184 -18.61 -4.52 -8.01
N VAL A 185 -17.52 -4.91 -8.70
CA VAL A 185 -17.24 -4.53 -10.09
C VAL A 185 -18.39 -4.95 -11.03
N VAL A 186 -18.83 -6.20 -10.94
CA VAL A 186 -19.95 -6.70 -11.75
C VAL A 186 -21.20 -5.87 -11.47
N SER A 187 -21.52 -5.64 -10.20
CA SER A 187 -22.68 -4.83 -9.82
C SER A 187 -22.59 -3.39 -10.34
N SER A 188 -21.43 -2.75 -10.28
CA SER A 188 -21.19 -1.39 -10.79
C SER A 188 -21.30 -1.30 -12.32
N CYS A 189 -20.74 -2.28 -13.03
CA CYS A 189 -20.78 -2.32 -14.48
C CYS A 189 -22.18 -2.63 -15.06
N MET A 190 -23.08 -3.18 -14.26
CA MET A 190 -24.49 -3.45 -14.68
C MET A 190 -25.40 -2.22 -14.54
N LEU A 191 -24.94 -1.11 -13.99
CA LEU A 191 -25.73 0.09 -13.79
C LEU A 191 -26.02 0.81 -15.10
N PRO A 192 -27.18 1.45 -15.25
CA PRO A 192 -27.47 2.32 -16.38
C PRO A 192 -26.44 3.46 -16.47
N GLY A 193 -25.85 3.69 -17.65
CA GLY A 193 -24.81 4.71 -17.85
C GLY A 193 -23.40 4.31 -17.43
N ALA A 194 -23.20 3.12 -16.88
CA ALA A 194 -21.88 2.62 -16.44
C ALA A 194 -20.83 2.57 -17.58
N ILE A 195 -21.27 2.45 -18.82
CA ILE A 195 -20.39 2.35 -20.00
C ILE A 195 -19.47 3.57 -20.16
N GLU A 196 -19.90 4.76 -19.73
CA GLU A 196 -19.07 5.97 -19.77
C GLU A 196 -17.88 5.86 -18.81
N GLY A 197 -18.10 5.33 -17.60
CA GLY A 197 -17.04 5.07 -16.64
C GLY A 197 -16.07 3.99 -17.12
N VAL A 198 -16.58 2.93 -17.76
CA VAL A 198 -15.75 1.90 -18.40
C VAL A 198 -14.91 2.51 -19.54
N ARG A 199 -15.53 3.34 -20.38
CA ARG A 199 -14.83 4.03 -21.48
C ARG A 199 -13.74 4.97 -20.95
N PHE A 200 -14.02 5.75 -19.90
CA PHE A 200 -13.05 6.62 -19.26
C PHE A 200 -11.80 5.85 -18.77
N LEU A 201 -12.01 4.64 -18.25
CA LEU A 201 -10.93 3.81 -17.72
C LEU A 201 -10.13 3.05 -18.79
N LEU A 202 -10.75 2.72 -19.93
CA LEU A 202 -10.16 1.83 -20.95
C LEU A 202 -9.83 2.53 -22.27
N TYR A 203 -10.37 3.72 -22.53
CA TYR A 203 -10.11 4.47 -23.77
C TYR A 203 -9.17 5.66 -23.51
N PRO A 204 -7.90 5.57 -23.94
CA PRO A 204 -6.89 6.57 -23.59
C PRO A 204 -7.05 7.86 -24.38
N ASP A 205 -7.04 8.99 -23.70
CA ASP A 205 -6.94 10.33 -24.24
C ASP A 205 -5.57 10.93 -23.93
N PHE A 206 -4.63 10.79 -24.85
CA PHE A 206 -3.26 11.29 -24.66
C PHE A 206 -3.16 12.82 -24.74
N SER A 207 -4.21 13.54 -25.15
CA SER A 207 -4.20 15.01 -25.13
C SER A 207 -4.12 15.59 -23.71
N LYS A 208 -4.51 14.81 -22.71
CA LYS A 208 -4.47 15.16 -21.28
C LYS A 208 -3.14 14.84 -20.61
N VAL A 209 -2.20 14.20 -21.30
CA VAL A 209 -0.91 13.82 -20.74
C VAL A 209 -0.01 15.05 -20.71
N THR A 210 0.35 15.46 -19.49
CA THR A 210 1.33 16.52 -19.20
C THR A 210 2.56 15.94 -18.51
N HIS A 211 3.61 16.74 -18.33
CA HIS A 211 4.77 16.34 -17.54
C HIS A 211 4.39 15.99 -16.10
N SER A 212 3.45 16.74 -15.51
CA SER A 212 2.92 16.48 -14.18
C SER A 212 2.26 15.08 -14.09
N VAL A 213 1.40 14.73 -15.06
CA VAL A 213 0.74 13.42 -15.13
C VAL A 213 1.75 12.26 -15.15
N LEU A 214 2.86 12.42 -15.88
CA LEU A 214 3.93 11.42 -15.90
C LEU A 214 4.60 11.28 -14.51
N LEU A 215 4.90 12.40 -13.85
CA LEU A 215 5.54 12.38 -12.53
C LEU A 215 4.60 11.83 -11.44
N GLU A 216 3.31 12.12 -11.54
CA GLU A 216 2.30 11.53 -10.67
C GLU A 216 2.14 10.02 -10.91
N ALA A 217 2.20 9.56 -12.15
CA ALA A 217 2.18 8.12 -12.46
C ALA A 217 3.44 7.40 -11.91
N LEU A 218 4.61 8.05 -12.00
CA LEU A 218 5.84 7.57 -11.36
C LEU A 218 5.69 7.46 -9.84
N GLY A 219 5.19 8.51 -9.19
CA GLY A 219 4.94 8.54 -7.73
C GLY A 219 3.95 7.47 -7.30
N GLN A 220 2.86 7.29 -8.07
CA GLN A 220 1.86 6.26 -7.80
C GLN A 220 2.43 4.85 -7.93
N ALA A 221 3.28 4.57 -8.91
CA ALA A 221 3.93 3.26 -9.06
C ALA A 221 4.85 2.94 -7.89
N PHE A 222 5.55 3.94 -7.38
CA PHE A 222 6.40 3.84 -6.18
C PHE A 222 5.59 3.49 -4.93
N PHE A 223 4.52 4.25 -4.73
CA PHE A 223 3.64 4.10 -3.57
C PHE A 223 2.93 2.74 -3.58
N SER A 224 2.34 2.35 -4.73
CA SER A 224 1.56 1.11 -4.86
C SER A 224 2.38 -0.13 -4.52
N LEU A 225 3.63 -0.19 -4.97
CA LEU A 225 4.51 -1.33 -4.73
C LEU A 225 5.29 -1.25 -3.40
N SER A 226 5.00 -0.27 -2.55
CA SER A 226 5.63 -0.09 -1.23
C SER A 226 7.16 -0.03 -1.26
N LEU A 227 7.73 0.54 -2.33
CA LEU A 227 9.19 0.66 -2.50
C LEU A 227 9.77 1.66 -1.50
N GLY A 228 10.94 1.33 -0.95
CA GLY A 228 11.63 2.19 0.03
C GLY A 228 11.15 2.03 1.48
N THR A 229 10.09 1.23 1.73
CA THR A 229 9.60 0.94 3.09
C THR A 229 10.41 -0.13 3.81
N ALA A 230 11.34 -0.80 3.14
CA ALA A 230 11.97 -2.03 3.59
C ALA A 230 10.97 -3.20 3.83
N CYS A 231 9.75 -3.09 3.36
CA CYS A 231 8.73 -4.13 3.45
C CYS A 231 9.12 -5.36 2.63
N LEU A 232 9.45 -5.12 1.37
CA LEU A 232 9.80 -6.18 0.44
C LEU A 232 11.09 -6.89 0.84
N SER A 233 12.10 -6.16 1.34
CA SER A 233 13.32 -6.76 1.88
C SER A 233 13.05 -7.57 3.16
N THR A 234 12.18 -7.09 4.05
CA THR A 234 11.78 -7.87 5.23
C THR A 234 11.07 -9.16 4.85
N TYR A 235 10.12 -9.12 3.92
CA TYR A 235 9.41 -10.33 3.47
C TYR A 235 10.31 -11.28 2.69
N ALA A 236 11.17 -10.75 1.82
CA ALA A 236 12.15 -11.56 1.08
C ALA A 236 13.16 -12.25 1.99
N SER A 237 13.40 -11.72 3.19
CA SER A 237 14.25 -12.39 4.16
C SER A 237 13.66 -13.70 4.72
N TYR A 238 12.37 -13.94 4.48
CA TYR A 238 11.68 -15.20 4.78
C TYR A 238 11.52 -16.12 3.55
N PHE A 239 12.05 -15.70 2.39
CA PHE A 239 12.01 -16.53 1.18
C PHE A 239 13.04 -17.67 1.25
N SER A 240 12.66 -18.81 0.69
CA SER A 240 13.59 -19.89 0.45
C SER A 240 14.53 -19.57 -0.72
N ARG A 241 15.71 -20.19 -0.74
CA ARG A 241 16.71 -19.97 -1.80
C ARG A 241 16.25 -20.40 -3.20
N ASP A 242 15.30 -21.34 -3.30
CA ASP A 242 14.70 -21.79 -4.55
C ASP A 242 13.61 -20.85 -5.10
N THR A 243 13.24 -19.78 -4.37
CA THR A 243 12.27 -18.79 -4.82
C THR A 243 12.83 -17.97 -5.99
N ASN A 244 12.17 -18.00 -7.14
CA ASN A 244 12.54 -17.17 -8.28
C ASN A 244 12.09 -15.73 -8.08
N LEU A 245 13.03 -14.82 -7.78
CA LEU A 245 12.73 -13.42 -7.44
C LEU A 245 12.10 -12.66 -8.60
N VAL A 246 12.58 -12.87 -9.83
CA VAL A 246 12.08 -12.20 -11.03
C VAL A 246 10.62 -12.58 -11.29
N ARG A 247 10.32 -13.89 -11.22
CA ARG A 247 8.95 -14.38 -11.39
C ARG A 247 8.03 -13.87 -10.28
N SER A 248 8.50 -13.88 -9.04
CA SER A 248 7.72 -13.37 -7.90
C SER A 248 7.41 -11.88 -8.04
N ALA A 249 8.41 -11.05 -8.39
CA ALA A 249 8.20 -9.62 -8.63
C ALA A 249 7.18 -9.36 -9.75
N GLY A 250 7.29 -10.07 -10.88
CA GLY A 250 6.33 -9.96 -11.96
C GLY A 250 4.91 -10.36 -11.56
N GLN A 251 4.75 -11.47 -10.82
CA GLN A 251 3.44 -11.93 -10.35
C GLN A 251 2.78 -10.95 -9.36
N ILE A 252 3.58 -10.37 -8.46
CA ILE A 252 3.10 -9.37 -7.49
C ILE A 252 2.70 -8.08 -8.22
N ALA A 253 3.52 -7.57 -9.13
CA ALA A 253 3.23 -6.38 -9.90
C ALA A 253 1.95 -6.54 -10.77
N ILE A 254 1.79 -7.71 -11.40
CA ILE A 254 0.57 -8.03 -12.18
C ILE A 254 -0.66 -8.06 -11.27
N LEU A 255 -0.57 -8.73 -10.11
CA LEU A 255 -1.70 -8.83 -9.19
C LEU A 255 -2.09 -7.47 -8.62
N ASP A 256 -1.11 -6.65 -8.23
CA ASP A 256 -1.30 -5.27 -7.77
C ASP A 256 -2.01 -4.42 -8.83
N THR A 257 -1.52 -4.45 -10.07
CA THR A 257 -2.09 -3.70 -11.19
C THR A 257 -3.51 -4.15 -11.53
N ILE A 258 -3.78 -5.47 -11.56
CA ILE A 258 -5.12 -5.99 -11.82
C ILE A 258 -6.09 -5.49 -10.74
N ILE A 259 -5.71 -5.54 -9.47
CA ILE A 259 -6.57 -5.08 -8.37
C ILE A 259 -6.80 -3.56 -8.47
N ALA A 260 -5.79 -2.76 -8.82
CA ALA A 260 -5.94 -1.34 -9.04
C ALA A 260 -6.92 -1.01 -10.19
N ILE A 261 -6.83 -1.72 -11.32
CA ILE A 261 -7.76 -1.56 -12.45
C ILE A 261 -9.18 -1.99 -12.07
N LEU A 262 -9.32 -3.12 -11.37
CA LEU A 262 -10.62 -3.57 -10.87
C LEU A 262 -11.24 -2.58 -9.88
N ALA A 263 -10.44 -1.95 -9.02
CA ALA A 263 -10.91 -0.88 -8.15
C ALA A 263 -11.40 0.35 -8.93
N GLY A 264 -10.73 0.71 -10.02
CA GLY A 264 -11.23 1.69 -10.97
C GLY A 264 -12.57 1.27 -11.59
N LEU A 265 -12.69 0.02 -12.05
CA LEU A 265 -13.95 -0.54 -12.60
C LEU A 265 -15.06 -0.66 -11.53
N MET A 266 -14.73 -0.70 -10.27
CA MET A 266 -15.71 -0.62 -9.18
C MET A 266 -16.25 0.80 -9.01
N ILE A 267 -15.39 1.80 -9.09
CA ILE A 267 -15.71 3.19 -8.72
C ILE A 267 -16.25 3.99 -9.91
N PHE A 268 -15.56 4.01 -11.05
CA PHE A 268 -15.92 4.89 -12.17
C PHE A 268 -17.29 4.57 -12.78
N PRO A 269 -17.65 3.31 -13.09
CA PRO A 269 -18.97 3.01 -13.61
C PRO A 269 -20.11 3.42 -12.68
N ALA A 270 -19.96 3.20 -11.38
CA ALA A 270 -20.93 3.61 -10.38
C ALA A 270 -21.05 5.14 -10.27
N ALA A 271 -19.92 5.86 -10.21
CA ALA A 271 -19.89 7.31 -10.11
C ALA A 271 -20.50 7.99 -11.36
N PHE A 272 -20.12 7.56 -12.55
CA PHE A 272 -20.65 8.10 -13.81
C PHE A 272 -22.13 7.79 -13.99
N SER A 273 -22.64 6.65 -13.49
CA SER A 273 -24.06 6.30 -13.56
C SER A 273 -24.97 7.29 -12.84
N VAL A 274 -24.45 8.02 -11.87
CA VAL A 274 -25.18 9.05 -11.09
C VAL A 274 -24.65 10.48 -11.33
N GLY A 275 -23.78 10.65 -12.33
CA GLY A 275 -23.24 11.97 -12.70
C GLY A 275 -22.27 12.59 -11.69
N VAL A 276 -21.64 11.77 -10.85
CA VAL A 276 -20.67 12.24 -9.84
C VAL A 276 -19.24 12.07 -10.36
N ASN A 277 -18.44 13.13 -10.23
CA ASN A 277 -17.03 13.10 -10.58
C ASN A 277 -16.21 12.43 -9.44
N PRO A 278 -15.44 11.37 -9.71
CA PRO A 278 -14.70 10.65 -8.65
C PRO A 278 -13.32 11.27 -8.36
N ASP A 279 -13.23 12.59 -8.30
CA ASP A 279 -11.98 13.35 -8.09
C ASP A 279 -11.82 13.92 -6.66
N SER A 280 -12.67 13.51 -5.73
CA SER A 280 -12.85 14.16 -4.42
C SER A 280 -11.87 13.75 -3.31
N GLY A 281 -10.71 13.17 -3.60
CA GLY A 281 -9.69 12.83 -2.58
C GLY A 281 -10.15 11.81 -1.52
N PRO A 282 -9.71 11.94 -0.25
CA PRO A 282 -10.09 11.04 0.85
C PRO A 282 -11.59 10.95 1.12
N SER A 283 -12.33 12.03 0.85
CA SER A 283 -13.78 12.07 0.97
C SER A 283 -14.50 11.11 0.03
N LEU A 284 -13.82 10.67 -1.05
CA LEU A 284 -14.36 9.74 -2.03
C LEU A 284 -14.95 8.49 -1.36
N ILE A 285 -14.19 7.82 -0.49
CA ILE A 285 -14.64 6.55 0.11
C ILE A 285 -15.60 6.71 1.28
N PHE A 286 -15.60 7.85 1.98
CA PHE A 286 -16.41 8.02 3.19
C PHE A 286 -17.64 8.90 2.98
N ILE A 287 -17.65 9.74 1.95
CA ILE A 287 -18.75 10.64 1.64
C ILE A 287 -19.37 10.32 0.27
N THR A 288 -18.54 10.29 -0.79
CA THR A 288 -19.04 10.19 -2.15
C THR A 288 -19.57 8.78 -2.47
N LEU A 289 -18.78 7.73 -2.23
CA LEU A 289 -19.18 6.36 -2.59
C LEU A 289 -20.40 5.82 -1.85
N PRO A 290 -20.63 6.07 -0.55
CA PRO A 290 -21.90 5.71 0.09
C PRO A 290 -23.11 6.32 -0.63
N ASN A 291 -23.02 7.60 -1.01
CA ASN A 291 -24.08 8.28 -1.76
C ASN A 291 -24.24 7.71 -3.17
N VAL A 292 -23.13 7.45 -3.87
CA VAL A 292 -23.14 6.84 -5.20
C VAL A 292 -23.85 5.48 -5.16
N PHE A 293 -23.51 4.60 -4.21
CA PHE A 293 -24.14 3.29 -4.10
C PHE A 293 -25.65 3.40 -3.78
N GLN A 294 -26.03 4.31 -2.90
CA GLN A 294 -27.46 4.52 -2.60
C GLN A 294 -28.24 5.03 -3.83
N GLN A 295 -27.70 5.99 -4.58
CA GLN A 295 -28.35 6.53 -5.77
C GLN A 295 -28.35 5.51 -6.92
N ALA A 296 -27.23 4.86 -7.15
CA ALA A 296 -27.08 3.88 -8.25
C ALA A 296 -28.00 2.67 -8.09
N PHE A 297 -28.22 2.23 -6.84
CA PHE A 297 -29.08 1.10 -6.51
C PHE A 297 -30.43 1.53 -5.90
N ALA A 298 -30.90 2.77 -6.14
CA ALA A 298 -32.15 3.27 -5.59
C ALA A 298 -33.38 2.40 -5.94
N GLN A 299 -33.38 1.76 -7.12
CA GLN A 299 -34.44 0.83 -7.52
C GLN A 299 -34.32 -0.57 -6.88
N MET A 300 -33.15 -0.87 -6.30
CA MET A 300 -32.85 -2.15 -5.64
C MET A 300 -32.18 -1.90 -4.29
N PRO A 301 -32.88 -1.31 -3.30
CA PRO A 301 -32.26 -0.81 -2.06
C PRO A 301 -31.56 -1.90 -1.24
N VAL A 302 -32.06 -3.15 -1.29
CA VAL A 302 -31.40 -4.29 -0.63
C VAL A 302 -30.03 -4.58 -1.29
N VAL A 303 -29.91 -4.48 -2.60
CA VAL A 303 -28.64 -4.67 -3.31
C VAL A 303 -27.67 -3.56 -2.93
N GLY A 304 -28.10 -2.30 -2.93
CA GLY A 304 -27.27 -1.16 -2.51
C GLY A 304 -26.77 -1.29 -1.09
N TYR A 305 -27.64 -1.73 -0.17
CA TYR A 305 -27.25 -2.01 1.23
C TYR A 305 -26.17 -3.11 1.32
N VAL A 306 -26.36 -4.23 0.64
CA VAL A 306 -25.37 -5.32 0.62
C VAL A 306 -24.06 -4.89 0.00
N ILE A 307 -24.10 -4.17 -1.13
CA ILE A 307 -22.89 -3.63 -1.80
C ILE A 307 -22.12 -2.69 -0.87
N GLY A 308 -22.79 -1.83 -0.11
CA GLY A 308 -22.17 -0.97 0.89
C GLY A 308 -21.40 -1.76 1.97
N ILE A 309 -22.00 -2.83 2.51
CA ILE A 309 -21.34 -3.72 3.47
C ILE A 309 -20.11 -4.40 2.84
N LEU A 310 -20.27 -4.97 1.64
CA LEU A 310 -19.19 -5.67 0.93
C LEU A 310 -18.03 -4.72 0.60
N PHE A 311 -18.34 -3.47 0.26
CA PHE A 311 -17.34 -2.45 -0.01
C PHE A 311 -16.49 -2.12 1.22
N TYR A 312 -17.12 -1.86 2.37
CA TYR A 312 -16.34 -1.58 3.58
C TYR A 312 -15.61 -2.82 4.13
N ALA A 313 -16.17 -4.02 3.95
CA ALA A 313 -15.45 -5.26 4.23
C ALA A 313 -14.20 -5.41 3.36
N LEU A 314 -14.30 -5.11 2.07
CA LEU A 314 -13.18 -5.07 1.13
C LEU A 314 -12.08 -4.09 1.61
N LEU A 315 -12.47 -2.87 2.02
CA LEU A 315 -11.53 -1.86 2.53
C LEU A 315 -10.82 -2.33 3.80
N VAL A 316 -11.55 -2.94 4.73
CA VAL A 316 -10.98 -3.52 5.97
C VAL A 316 -9.96 -4.61 5.64
N PHE A 317 -10.25 -5.50 4.69
CA PHE A 317 -9.31 -6.56 4.31
C PHE A 317 -8.07 -6.01 3.59
N ALA A 318 -8.25 -5.04 2.69
CA ALA A 318 -7.15 -4.35 2.02
C ALA A 318 -6.25 -3.59 3.02
N ALA A 319 -6.87 -2.90 3.98
CA ALA A 319 -6.12 -2.22 5.03
C ALA A 319 -5.36 -3.21 5.93
N LEU A 320 -5.99 -4.34 6.30
CA LEU A 320 -5.40 -5.30 7.21
C LEU A 320 -4.18 -6.01 6.59
N THR A 321 -4.22 -6.35 5.30
CA THR A 321 -3.06 -6.96 4.63
C THR A 321 -1.85 -6.04 4.61
N SER A 322 -2.06 -4.74 4.38
CA SER A 322 -0.98 -3.73 4.40
C SER A 322 -0.47 -3.44 5.81
N THR A 323 -1.36 -3.31 6.82
CA THR A 323 -0.93 -3.07 8.20
C THR A 323 -0.14 -4.24 8.78
N ILE A 324 -0.49 -5.48 8.44
CA ILE A 324 0.28 -6.67 8.82
C ILE A 324 1.72 -6.57 8.31
N SER A 325 1.93 -6.16 7.08
CA SER A 325 3.28 -6.05 6.50
C SER A 325 4.10 -4.93 7.15
N MET A 326 3.51 -3.76 7.33
CA MET A 326 4.18 -2.62 7.99
C MET A 326 4.52 -2.94 9.45
N HIS A 327 3.63 -3.61 10.16
CA HIS A 327 3.87 -4.03 11.54
C HIS A 327 4.98 -5.08 11.65
N GLU A 328 5.07 -6.01 10.68
CA GLU A 328 6.13 -7.02 10.68
C GLU A 328 7.52 -6.43 10.58
N ILE A 329 7.71 -5.35 9.81
CA ILE A 329 9.01 -4.70 9.62
C ILE A 329 9.62 -4.26 10.96
N GLY A 330 8.86 -3.51 11.75
CA GLY A 330 9.30 -3.07 13.08
C GLY A 330 9.37 -4.20 14.08
N THR A 331 8.45 -5.17 14.03
CA THR A 331 8.49 -6.35 14.90
C THR A 331 9.73 -7.18 14.66
N ALA A 332 10.13 -7.43 13.42
CA ALA A 332 11.34 -8.17 13.08
C ALA A 332 12.59 -7.44 13.60
N PHE A 333 12.64 -6.12 13.48
CA PHE A 333 13.74 -5.31 14.01
C PHE A 333 13.87 -5.46 15.54
N PHE A 334 12.81 -5.19 16.31
CA PHE A 334 12.85 -5.31 17.76
C PHE A 334 13.13 -6.75 18.22
N HIS A 335 12.61 -7.73 17.50
CA HIS A 335 12.84 -9.14 17.82
C HIS A 335 14.31 -9.55 17.63
N GLU A 336 14.93 -9.19 16.52
CA GLU A 336 16.27 -9.64 16.16
C GLU A 336 17.38 -8.78 16.78
N GLU A 337 17.28 -7.43 16.71
CA GLU A 337 18.34 -6.54 17.20
C GLU A 337 18.32 -6.39 18.74
N MET A 338 17.11 -6.29 19.32
CA MET A 338 16.97 -6.16 20.77
C MET A 338 16.80 -7.50 21.48
N LYS A 339 16.82 -8.63 20.73
CA LYS A 339 16.67 -10.00 21.25
C LYS A 339 15.42 -10.20 22.10
N LEU A 340 14.35 -9.47 21.79
CA LEU A 340 13.08 -9.57 22.49
C LEU A 340 12.27 -10.76 21.97
N SER A 341 11.41 -11.34 22.82
CA SER A 341 10.44 -12.30 22.33
C SER A 341 9.51 -11.64 21.28
N ARG A 342 9.05 -12.39 20.30
CA ARG A 342 8.17 -11.87 19.23
C ARG A 342 6.94 -11.14 19.80
N ARG A 343 6.34 -11.67 20.87
CA ARG A 343 5.19 -11.01 21.53
C ARG A 343 5.58 -9.65 22.09
N LYS A 344 6.70 -9.55 22.82
CA LYS A 344 7.18 -8.27 23.37
C LYS A 344 7.51 -7.26 22.27
N ALA A 345 8.21 -7.70 21.20
CA ALA A 345 8.55 -6.86 20.06
C ALA A 345 7.28 -6.31 19.39
N ALA A 346 6.30 -7.17 19.11
CA ALA A 346 5.02 -6.77 18.53
C ALA A 346 4.25 -5.81 19.46
N SER A 347 4.22 -6.07 20.77
CA SER A 347 3.53 -5.18 21.72
C SER A 347 4.12 -3.78 21.77
N ILE A 348 5.46 -3.67 21.75
CA ILE A 348 6.14 -2.36 21.71
C ILE A 348 5.70 -1.58 20.47
N LEU A 349 5.76 -2.21 19.30
CA LEU A 349 5.38 -1.55 18.06
C LEU A 349 3.89 -1.18 18.02
N THR A 350 3.02 -2.06 18.53
CA THR A 350 1.59 -1.79 18.69
C THR A 350 1.35 -0.53 19.52
N VAL A 351 2.03 -0.39 20.65
CA VAL A 351 1.91 0.79 21.51
C VAL A 351 2.40 2.04 20.78
N VAL A 352 3.58 1.99 20.15
CA VAL A 352 4.13 3.12 19.39
C VAL A 352 3.16 3.56 18.28
N CYS A 353 2.68 2.63 17.46
CA CYS A 353 1.76 2.95 16.38
C CYS A 353 0.40 3.44 16.89
N SER A 354 -0.10 2.92 18.02
CA SER A 354 -1.34 3.41 18.64
C SER A 354 -1.18 4.84 19.15
N ILE A 355 -0.04 5.20 19.71
CA ILE A 355 0.25 6.58 20.13
C ILE A 355 0.25 7.51 18.91
N ILE A 356 0.95 7.16 17.84
CA ILE A 356 0.97 7.95 16.60
C ILE A 356 -0.47 8.09 16.06
N ALA A 357 -1.24 6.99 16.02
CA ALA A 357 -2.62 6.99 15.54
C ALA A 357 -3.52 7.94 16.35
N VAL A 358 -3.40 7.95 17.68
CA VAL A 358 -4.17 8.87 18.54
C VAL A 358 -3.84 10.32 18.23
N PHE A 359 -2.56 10.70 18.17
CA PHE A 359 -2.17 12.07 17.87
C PHE A 359 -2.57 12.49 16.45
N CYS A 360 -2.41 11.63 15.45
CA CYS A 360 -2.87 11.87 14.09
C CYS A 360 -4.40 12.03 14.04
N SER A 361 -5.15 11.16 14.71
CA SER A 361 -6.61 11.24 14.76
C SER A 361 -7.09 12.55 15.39
N LEU A 362 -6.51 12.93 16.53
CA LEU A 362 -6.86 14.18 17.22
C LEU A 362 -6.55 15.43 16.38
N SER A 363 -5.49 15.39 15.57
CA SER A 363 -5.06 16.52 14.74
C SER A 363 -6.02 16.87 13.59
N ILE A 364 -6.90 15.93 13.18
CA ILE A 364 -7.81 16.12 12.03
C ILE A 364 -8.97 17.05 12.36
N GLY A 365 -9.52 16.98 13.56
CA GLY A 365 -10.70 17.77 13.89
C GLY A 365 -10.90 18.10 15.37
N ALA A 366 -10.61 17.15 16.27
CA ALA A 366 -10.88 17.31 17.70
C ALA A 366 -9.94 18.33 18.37
N VAL A 367 -8.68 18.42 17.94
CA VAL A 367 -7.67 19.33 18.49
C VAL A 367 -6.93 20.06 17.34
N PRO A 368 -7.53 21.12 16.76
CA PRO A 368 -6.96 21.84 15.61
C PRO A 368 -5.58 22.47 15.87
N GLY A 369 -5.16 22.56 17.13
CA GLY A 369 -3.86 23.11 17.53
C GLY A 369 -2.70 22.14 17.33
N ILE A 370 -2.93 20.85 17.05
CA ILE A 370 -1.88 19.88 16.75
C ILE A 370 -1.51 20.01 15.27
N ARG A 371 -0.65 20.99 14.96
CA ARG A 371 -0.19 21.28 13.60
C ARG A 371 1.33 21.37 13.55
N LEU A 372 1.90 20.93 12.44
CA LEU A 372 3.31 21.12 12.07
C LEU A 372 3.35 21.72 10.66
N PHE A 373 4.05 22.84 10.50
CA PHE A 373 4.15 23.56 9.22
C PHE A 373 2.78 23.83 8.57
N ASP A 374 1.81 24.32 9.36
CA ASP A 374 0.41 24.59 8.96
C ASP A 374 -0.40 23.38 8.48
N MET A 375 0.16 22.19 8.52
CA MET A 375 -0.52 20.92 8.23
C MET A 375 -1.00 20.23 9.52
N SER A 376 -2.09 19.46 9.43
CA SER A 376 -2.42 18.51 10.50
C SER A 376 -1.28 17.54 10.72
N LEU A 377 -1.14 16.96 11.90
CA LEU A 377 -0.09 15.95 12.14
C LEU A 377 -0.23 14.75 11.20
N MET A 378 -1.46 14.38 10.86
CA MET A 378 -1.72 13.30 9.90
C MET A 378 -1.20 13.66 8.51
N ASP A 379 -1.53 14.85 8.00
CA ASP A 379 -1.07 15.31 6.69
C ASP A 379 0.45 15.47 6.65
N PHE A 380 1.05 15.95 7.75
CA PHE A 380 2.50 16.04 7.89
C PHE A 380 3.17 14.66 7.85
N CYS A 381 2.62 13.66 8.55
CA CYS A 381 3.15 12.29 8.51
C CYS A 381 3.04 11.67 7.11
N ASP A 382 1.93 11.90 6.41
CA ASP A 382 1.76 11.47 5.02
C ASP A 382 2.77 12.17 4.09
N PHE A 383 2.86 13.50 4.16
CA PHE A 383 3.84 14.27 3.39
C PHE A 383 5.27 13.80 3.64
N LEU A 384 5.69 13.69 4.90
CA LEU A 384 7.03 13.28 5.29
C LEU A 384 7.37 11.88 4.75
N THR A 385 6.45 10.96 4.88
CA THR A 385 6.69 9.57 4.44
C THR A 385 6.57 9.40 2.94
N ALA A 386 5.49 9.87 2.33
CA ALA A 386 5.21 9.62 0.92
C ALA A 386 6.10 10.46 -0.01
N GLN A 387 6.41 11.72 0.36
CA GLN A 387 7.15 12.61 -0.52
C GLN A 387 8.66 12.68 -0.23
N ILE A 388 9.09 12.31 0.97
CA ILE A 388 10.51 12.40 1.34
C ILE A 388 11.10 11.03 1.64
N MET A 389 10.56 10.31 2.65
CA MET A 389 11.23 9.12 3.18
C MET A 389 11.17 7.93 2.21
N LEU A 390 10.04 7.67 1.56
CA LEU A 390 9.89 6.59 0.58
C LEU A 390 10.80 6.79 -0.65
N PRO A 391 10.76 7.95 -1.34
CA PRO A 391 11.66 8.19 -2.46
C PRO A 391 13.13 8.16 -2.04
N ALA A 392 13.49 8.75 -0.88
CA ALA A 392 14.87 8.73 -0.39
C ALA A 392 15.35 7.30 -0.10
N GLY A 393 14.53 6.47 0.57
CA GLY A 393 14.85 5.07 0.85
C GLY A 393 15.10 4.26 -0.41
N ALA A 394 14.21 4.41 -1.40
CA ALA A 394 14.34 3.72 -2.67
C ALA A 394 15.50 4.24 -3.53
N PHE A 395 15.75 5.56 -3.54
CA PHE A 395 16.93 6.16 -4.18
C PHE A 395 18.22 5.56 -3.62
N LEU A 396 18.38 5.59 -2.30
CA LEU A 396 19.55 5.03 -1.62
C LEU A 396 19.67 3.53 -1.89
N THR A 397 18.56 2.78 -1.86
CA THR A 397 18.57 1.34 -2.22
C THR A 397 19.08 1.12 -3.64
N SER A 398 18.63 1.91 -4.61
CA SER A 398 19.09 1.78 -6.00
C SER A 398 20.56 2.14 -6.17
N ILE A 399 21.04 3.17 -5.48
CA ILE A 399 22.48 3.53 -5.47
C ILE A 399 23.30 2.41 -4.86
N MET A 400 22.89 1.86 -3.71
CA MET A 400 23.59 0.76 -3.08
C MET A 400 23.71 -0.45 -4.03
N MET A 401 22.59 -0.86 -4.62
CA MET A 401 22.55 -2.03 -5.52
C MET A 401 23.24 -1.82 -6.86
N GLY A 402 23.15 -0.62 -7.41
CA GLY A 402 23.75 -0.32 -8.74
C GLY A 402 25.24 0.00 -8.71
N TRP A 403 25.78 0.47 -7.58
CA TRP A 403 27.12 1.05 -7.54
C TRP A 403 28.05 0.49 -6.48
N LEU A 404 27.53 -0.10 -5.39
CA LEU A 404 28.35 -0.50 -4.23
C LEU A 404 28.43 -2.01 -4.03
N VAL A 405 27.31 -2.71 -4.20
CA VAL A 405 27.27 -4.17 -3.99
C VAL A 405 27.97 -4.88 -5.15
N SER A 406 28.71 -5.93 -4.86
CA SER A 406 29.40 -6.71 -5.88
C SER A 406 28.44 -7.28 -6.92
N ARG A 407 28.75 -7.05 -8.19
CA ARG A 407 27.90 -7.49 -9.32
C ARG A 407 27.71 -9.00 -9.34
N ASP A 408 28.71 -9.77 -8.89
CA ASP A 408 28.63 -11.23 -8.90
C ASP A 408 27.66 -11.72 -7.83
N ALA A 409 27.66 -11.16 -6.62
CA ALA A 409 26.71 -11.50 -5.57
C ALA A 409 25.26 -11.17 -6.00
N ILE A 410 25.05 -9.99 -6.61
CA ILE A 410 23.74 -9.60 -7.15
C ILE A 410 23.30 -10.54 -8.27
N ARG A 411 24.22 -10.90 -9.18
CA ARG A 411 23.93 -11.80 -10.31
C ARG A 411 23.53 -13.19 -9.83
N ASP A 412 24.23 -13.74 -8.85
CA ASP A 412 23.92 -15.06 -8.29
C ASP A 412 22.50 -15.09 -7.71
N GLU A 413 22.16 -14.11 -6.88
CA GLU A 413 20.81 -13.96 -6.33
C GLU A 413 19.76 -13.73 -7.42
N PHE A 414 20.00 -12.82 -8.37
CA PHE A 414 19.06 -12.52 -9.46
C PHE A 414 18.81 -13.73 -10.35
N THR A 415 19.86 -14.43 -10.75
CA THR A 415 19.76 -15.58 -11.65
C THR A 415 19.38 -16.87 -10.93
N ASN A 416 19.21 -16.83 -9.62
CA ASN A 416 18.89 -17.99 -8.78
C ASN A 416 19.88 -19.14 -9.02
N GLY A 417 21.17 -18.86 -8.89
CA GLY A 417 22.24 -19.82 -9.17
C GLY A 417 22.37 -20.18 -10.65
N GLY A 418 21.97 -19.29 -11.58
CA GLY A 418 22.09 -19.49 -13.04
C GLY A 418 20.86 -20.08 -13.72
N THR A 419 19.74 -20.30 -12.98
CA THR A 419 18.49 -20.87 -13.53
C THR A 419 17.64 -19.84 -14.30
N VAL A 420 17.84 -18.55 -14.06
CA VAL A 420 17.15 -17.44 -14.76
C VAL A 420 18.04 -16.87 -15.86
N ASN A 421 17.43 -16.44 -16.96
CA ASN A 421 18.14 -15.94 -18.13
C ASN A 421 19.05 -14.74 -17.79
N ARG A 422 20.35 -14.85 -18.13
CA ARG A 422 21.38 -13.82 -17.91
C ARG A 422 21.11 -12.52 -18.67
N SER A 423 20.37 -12.56 -19.77
CA SER A 423 20.01 -11.35 -20.54
C SER A 423 19.12 -10.42 -19.73
N LEU A 424 18.16 -10.97 -18.98
CA LEU A 424 17.27 -10.20 -18.08
C LEU A 424 18.07 -9.52 -16.97
N PHE A 425 19.11 -10.16 -16.46
CA PHE A 425 19.99 -9.55 -15.46
C PHE A 425 20.66 -8.26 -15.99
N ARG A 426 21.12 -8.26 -17.25
CA ARG A 426 21.76 -7.08 -17.83
C ARG A 426 20.80 -5.90 -17.93
N ILE A 427 19.59 -6.16 -18.42
CA ILE A 427 18.54 -5.11 -18.55
C ILE A 427 18.18 -4.57 -17.16
N TRP A 428 17.89 -5.45 -16.22
CA TRP A 428 17.55 -5.08 -14.85
C TRP A 428 18.67 -4.26 -14.19
N PHE A 429 19.92 -4.67 -14.34
CA PHE A 429 21.07 -4.00 -13.73
C PHE A 429 21.27 -2.58 -14.28
N VAL A 430 21.06 -2.38 -15.59
CA VAL A 430 21.08 -1.04 -16.21
C VAL A 430 19.93 -0.18 -15.66
N CYS A 431 18.74 -0.74 -15.55
CA CYS A 431 17.59 -0.02 -14.98
C CYS A 431 17.87 0.43 -13.53
N VAL A 432 18.33 -0.49 -12.65
CA VAL A 432 18.60 -0.15 -11.24
C VAL A 432 19.76 0.84 -11.10
N ARG A 433 20.76 0.74 -11.97
CA ARG A 433 21.95 1.61 -11.89
C ARG A 433 21.69 3.03 -12.38
N TYR A 434 20.87 3.21 -13.42
CA TYR A 434 20.73 4.51 -14.09
C TYR A 434 19.29 5.01 -14.13
N VAL A 435 18.33 4.17 -14.57
CA VAL A 435 16.95 4.60 -14.82
C VAL A 435 16.22 4.87 -13.50
N VAL A 436 16.28 3.93 -12.57
CA VAL A 436 15.58 4.04 -11.27
C VAL A 436 16.04 5.28 -10.48
N PRO A 437 17.34 5.50 -10.22
CA PRO A 437 17.75 6.67 -9.46
C PRO A 437 17.46 7.99 -10.18
N LEU A 438 17.57 8.04 -11.53
CA LEU A 438 17.22 9.24 -12.28
C LEU A 438 15.73 9.58 -12.16
N CYS A 439 14.85 8.59 -12.32
CA CYS A 439 13.41 8.81 -12.18
C CYS A 439 13.02 9.24 -10.77
N ILE A 440 13.63 8.64 -9.73
CA ILE A 440 13.37 9.06 -8.34
C ILE A 440 13.84 10.47 -8.09
N LEU A 441 15.00 10.83 -8.62
CA LEU A 441 15.52 12.21 -8.51
C LEU A 441 14.55 13.22 -9.16
N LEU A 442 14.00 12.90 -10.34
CA LEU A 442 12.98 13.73 -10.99
C LEU A 442 11.71 13.87 -10.13
N ILE A 443 11.25 12.78 -9.51
CA ILE A 443 10.12 12.84 -8.57
C ILE A 443 10.42 13.78 -7.40
N LEU A 444 11.59 13.64 -6.78
CA LEU A 444 11.99 14.48 -5.64
C LEU A 444 12.11 15.97 -6.02
N LEU A 445 12.64 16.26 -7.21
CA LEU A 445 12.75 17.63 -7.72
C LEU A 445 11.38 18.25 -8.01
N HIS A 446 10.46 17.48 -8.59
CA HIS A 446 9.09 17.93 -8.82
C HIS A 446 8.33 18.17 -7.51
N GLN A 447 8.42 17.24 -6.55
CA GLN A 447 7.76 17.37 -5.26
C GLN A 447 8.31 18.56 -4.44
N SER A 448 9.57 18.93 -4.66
CA SER A 448 10.16 20.11 -4.02
C SER A 448 9.83 21.44 -4.75
N GLY A 449 9.08 21.40 -5.85
CA GLY A 449 8.73 22.57 -6.64
C GLY A 449 9.88 23.20 -7.44
N ILE A 450 10.96 22.43 -7.67
CA ILE A 450 12.12 22.91 -8.44
C ILE A 450 11.87 22.78 -9.95
N ILE A 451 11.09 21.76 -10.35
CA ILE A 451 10.69 21.50 -11.75
C ILE A 451 9.20 21.24 -11.84
#